data_511e26a0bfd919a71686374bd85c8597
#
_entry.id   511e26a0bfd919a71686374bd85c8597
#
_cell.length_a   1.000
_cell.length_b   1.000
_cell.length_c   1.000
_cell.angle_alpha   90.00
_cell.angle_beta   90.00
_cell.angle_gamma   90.00
#
_symmetry.space_group_name_H-M   'P 1'
#
loop_
_entity.id
_entity.type
_entity.pdbx_description
1 polymer ?
#
loop_
_entity_poly.entity_id
_entity_poly.type
_entity_poly.pdbx_seq_one_letter_code
_entity_poly.pdbx_strand_id
1 'polypeptide(L)'
;MKKRLISILLTLCMVLCLLPTAVLAADEVSAKVNGIAVPAAGGSITGEGISGSVVFDASAKTLTLENTTISVTTETRAIDIRSGIDTLILKGKNEIKWADESDKKKDLYAISASSSSFLIKGNSREDSLTVTLPGTKGGYMYAYAISMGSGEIRNCSVDITVIGGMQNAGDNVAIRVSHGNFKIKDAALNLTVGKDRKGNVQNAK
;
A
#
# COMPACT_ATOMS: atom_id res chain seq x y z
N MET A 1 5.19 27.71 -58.14
CA MET A 1 5.34 26.53 -57.24
C MET A 1 5.71 26.92 -55.79
N LYS A 2 6.68 27.77 -55.53
CA LYS A 2 7.11 28.14 -54.15
C LYS A 2 5.99 28.67 -53.25
N LYS A 3 5.07 29.51 -53.75
CA LYS A 3 3.94 30.04 -52.92
C LYS A 3 2.94 28.97 -52.46
N ARG A 4 2.71 27.93 -53.30
CA ARG A 4 1.79 26.81 -52.91
C ARG A 4 2.42 25.90 -51.87
N LEU A 5 3.76 25.70 -51.93
CA LEU A 5 4.48 24.90 -50.94
C LEU A 5 4.47 25.56 -49.55
N ILE A 6 4.67 26.87 -49.51
CA ILE A 6 4.62 27.65 -48.26
C ILE A 6 3.24 27.62 -47.65
N SER A 7 2.18 27.72 -48.45
CA SER A 7 0.79 27.64 -47.95
C SER A 7 0.47 26.28 -47.35
N ILE A 8 0.92 25.17 -47.99
CA ILE A 8 0.71 23.80 -47.46
C ILE A 8 1.48 23.61 -46.17
N LEU A 9 2.72 24.10 -46.10
CA LEU A 9 3.53 23.99 -44.86
C LEU A 9 2.90 24.76 -43.68
N LEU A 10 2.36 25.96 -43.95
CA LEU A 10 1.71 26.79 -42.95
C LEU A 10 0.42 26.13 -42.43
N THR A 11 -0.37 25.51 -43.33
CA THR A 11 -1.58 24.80 -42.98
C THR A 11 -1.27 23.57 -42.15
N LEU A 12 -0.22 22.83 -42.50
CA LEU A 12 0.23 21.65 -41.72
C LEU A 12 0.70 22.04 -40.32
N CYS A 13 1.45 23.13 -40.17
CA CYS A 13 1.85 23.66 -38.86
C CYS A 13 0.64 24.09 -38.03
N MET A 14 -0.38 24.75 -38.61
CA MET A 14 -1.59 25.11 -37.90
C MET A 14 -2.37 23.87 -37.44
N VAL A 15 -2.49 22.84 -38.25
CA VAL A 15 -3.16 21.61 -37.90
C VAL A 15 -2.42 20.89 -36.77
N LEU A 16 -1.09 20.85 -36.81
CA LEU A 16 -0.29 20.27 -35.71
C LEU A 16 -0.39 21.05 -34.41
N CYS A 17 -0.53 22.38 -34.47
CA CYS A 17 -0.75 23.21 -33.27
C CYS A 17 -2.17 23.08 -32.70
N LEU A 18 -3.13 22.63 -33.50
CA LEU A 18 -4.54 22.42 -33.06
C LEU A 18 -4.82 20.99 -32.60
N LEU A 19 -3.82 20.09 -32.72
CA LEU A 19 -3.97 18.79 -32.04
C LEU A 19 -4.09 19.10 -30.56
N PRO A 20 -5.21 18.76 -29.92
CA PRO A 20 -5.29 18.88 -28.48
C PRO A 20 -4.15 18.01 -27.94
N THR A 21 -3.16 18.64 -27.32
CA THR A 21 -2.34 17.91 -26.38
C THR A 21 -3.32 17.46 -25.32
N ALA A 22 -3.85 16.26 -25.49
CA ALA A 22 -4.49 15.58 -24.39
C ALA A 22 -3.38 15.45 -23.34
N VAL A 23 -3.27 16.46 -22.50
CA VAL A 23 -2.66 16.31 -21.21
C VAL A 23 -3.58 15.29 -20.54
N LEU A 24 -3.22 14.02 -20.70
CA LEU A 24 -3.74 12.98 -19.82
C LEU A 24 -3.41 13.52 -18.43
N ALA A 25 -4.40 14.09 -17.78
CA ALA A 25 -4.28 14.40 -16.37
C ALA A 25 -3.89 13.06 -15.73
N ALA A 26 -2.62 12.91 -15.44
CA ALA A 26 -2.15 11.75 -14.69
C ALA A 26 -2.98 11.78 -13.42
N ASP A 27 -3.76 10.73 -13.16
CA ASP A 27 -4.52 10.62 -11.93
C ASP A 27 -3.57 10.95 -10.79
N GLU A 28 -3.94 11.95 -10.00
CA GLU A 28 -3.06 12.46 -8.95
C GLU A 28 -2.74 11.34 -7.96
N VAL A 29 -1.46 10.96 -7.89
CA VAL A 29 -1.01 9.94 -6.92
C VAL A 29 -0.93 10.59 -5.56
N SER A 30 -1.74 10.11 -4.66
CA SER A 30 -1.69 10.48 -3.24
C SER A 30 -1.38 9.23 -2.42
N ALA A 31 -0.10 8.96 -2.22
CA ALA A 31 0.36 7.80 -1.46
C ALA A 31 1.68 8.09 -0.75
N LYS A 32 1.94 7.36 0.33
CA LYS A 32 3.18 7.42 1.11
C LYS A 32 3.63 6.02 1.49
N VAL A 33 4.94 5.82 1.55
CA VAL A 33 5.59 4.63 2.12
C VAL A 33 6.51 5.10 3.24
N ASN A 34 6.25 4.67 4.47
CA ASN A 34 6.95 5.10 5.69
C ASN A 34 7.09 6.64 5.79
N GLY A 35 5.98 7.37 5.51
CA GLY A 35 5.95 8.83 5.49
C GLY A 35 6.50 9.49 4.23
N ILE A 36 7.22 8.77 3.39
CA ILE A 36 7.84 9.27 2.16
C ILE A 36 6.79 9.31 1.05
N ALA A 37 6.61 10.46 0.41
CA ALA A 37 5.67 10.61 -0.69
C ALA A 37 6.08 9.75 -1.90
N VAL A 38 5.11 9.05 -2.48
CA VAL A 38 5.30 8.31 -3.73
C VAL A 38 5.42 9.32 -4.89
N PRO A 39 6.47 9.25 -5.71
CA PRO A 39 6.67 10.18 -6.82
C PRO A 39 5.58 9.97 -7.89
N ALA A 40 4.87 11.04 -8.28
CA ALA A 40 3.77 10.95 -9.25
C ALA A 40 4.19 10.42 -10.62
N ALA A 41 5.44 10.68 -11.04
CA ALA A 41 5.98 10.18 -12.30
C ALA A 41 6.42 8.70 -12.26
N GLY A 42 6.29 8.05 -11.11
CA GLY A 42 6.87 6.73 -10.88
C GLY A 42 8.33 6.79 -10.42
N GLY A 43 8.88 5.64 -10.05
CA GLY A 43 10.26 5.50 -9.63
C GLY A 43 10.45 4.81 -8.29
N SER A 44 11.70 4.76 -7.85
CA SER A 44 12.09 4.14 -6.60
C SER A 44 11.78 5.02 -5.39
N ILE A 45 11.37 4.38 -4.29
CA ILE A 45 11.10 5.02 -3.00
C ILE A 45 12.14 4.51 -2.01
N THR A 46 12.97 5.43 -1.54
CA THR A 46 14.05 5.13 -0.60
C THR A 46 14.02 6.10 0.57
N GLY A 47 14.45 5.67 1.73
CA GLY A 47 14.55 6.51 2.92
C GLY A 47 14.72 5.71 4.20
N GLU A 48 14.71 6.41 5.31
CA GLU A 48 14.90 5.80 6.62
C GLU A 48 13.84 4.72 6.90
N GLY A 49 14.27 3.60 7.43
CA GLY A 49 13.40 2.45 7.75
C GLY A 49 12.94 1.65 6.54
N ILE A 50 13.39 1.96 5.33
CA ILE A 50 13.12 1.18 4.12
C ILE A 50 14.42 0.50 3.68
N SER A 51 14.40 -0.83 3.58
CA SER A 51 15.48 -1.63 2.97
C SER A 51 14.88 -2.54 1.90
N GLY A 52 15.71 -2.97 0.93
CA GLY A 52 15.22 -3.67 -0.25
C GLY A 52 14.76 -2.69 -1.34
N SER A 53 13.86 -3.13 -2.21
CA SER A 53 13.41 -2.33 -3.36
C SER A 53 11.91 -2.01 -3.25
N VAL A 54 11.59 -0.72 -3.29
CA VAL A 54 10.22 -0.21 -3.39
C VAL A 54 10.12 0.64 -4.65
N VAL A 55 9.29 0.24 -5.59
CA VAL A 55 9.15 0.91 -6.89
C VAL A 55 7.69 1.17 -7.21
N PHE A 56 7.38 2.38 -7.61
CA PHE A 56 6.08 2.75 -8.14
C PHE A 56 6.15 2.86 -9.67
N ASP A 57 5.26 2.16 -10.35
CA ASP A 57 4.99 2.31 -11.79
C ASP A 57 3.70 3.10 -11.98
N ALA A 58 3.84 4.34 -12.41
CA ALA A 58 2.71 5.27 -12.58
C ALA A 58 1.78 4.82 -13.72
N SER A 59 2.33 4.22 -14.78
CA SER A 59 1.55 3.77 -15.94
C SER A 59 0.69 2.55 -15.60
N ALA A 60 1.21 1.64 -14.81
CA ALA A 60 0.53 0.43 -14.37
C ALA A 60 -0.25 0.64 -13.06
N LYS A 61 -0.11 1.78 -12.38
CA LYS A 61 -0.66 2.06 -11.03
C LYS A 61 -0.29 0.99 -10.01
N THR A 62 0.96 0.53 -10.06
CA THR A 62 1.45 -0.57 -9.21
C THR A 62 2.56 -0.10 -8.29
N LEU A 63 2.47 -0.48 -7.02
CA LEU A 63 3.56 -0.38 -6.06
C LEU A 63 4.17 -1.77 -5.90
N THR A 64 5.45 -1.92 -6.19
CA THR A 64 6.17 -3.19 -6.03
C THR A 64 7.08 -3.15 -4.81
N LEU A 65 6.97 -4.15 -3.96
CA LEU A 65 7.92 -4.46 -2.90
C LEU A 65 8.73 -5.68 -3.32
N GLU A 66 10.05 -5.56 -3.32
CA GLU A 66 10.94 -6.67 -3.66
C GLU A 66 11.99 -6.86 -2.58
N ASN A 67 11.89 -7.98 -1.84
CA ASN A 67 12.72 -8.29 -0.68
C ASN A 67 12.85 -7.09 0.28
N THR A 68 11.72 -6.46 0.57
CA THR A 68 11.64 -5.17 1.26
C THR A 68 11.33 -5.36 2.73
N THR A 69 12.05 -4.64 3.59
CA THR A 69 11.65 -4.43 4.98
C THR A 69 11.31 -2.97 5.19
N ILE A 70 10.09 -2.70 5.69
CA ILE A 70 9.65 -1.38 6.15
C ILE A 70 9.60 -1.40 7.67
N SER A 71 10.56 -0.70 8.30
CA SER A 71 10.67 -0.56 9.74
C SER A 71 10.15 0.80 10.17
N VAL A 72 8.92 0.84 10.70
CA VAL A 72 8.23 2.09 11.04
C VAL A 72 8.70 2.59 12.41
N THR A 73 9.16 3.84 12.49
CA THR A 73 9.61 4.46 13.74
C THR A 73 8.58 5.43 14.31
N THR A 74 8.16 6.40 13.53
CA THR A 74 7.30 7.52 13.98
C THR A 74 5.94 7.56 13.31
N GLU A 75 5.83 6.96 12.12
CA GLU A 75 4.61 6.98 11.33
C GLU A 75 3.51 6.08 11.93
N THR A 76 2.27 6.40 11.61
CA THR A 76 1.11 5.59 11.98
C THR A 76 0.66 4.66 10.87
N ARG A 77 1.17 4.89 9.65
CA ARG A 77 0.92 4.08 8.46
C ARG A 77 2.23 3.76 7.77
N ALA A 78 2.49 2.46 7.58
CA ALA A 78 3.67 2.05 6.81
C ALA A 78 3.45 2.30 5.32
N ILE A 79 2.28 1.95 4.78
CA ILE A 79 1.86 2.24 3.41
C ILE A 79 0.48 2.90 3.48
N ASP A 80 0.38 4.17 3.05
CA ASP A 80 -0.86 4.94 2.98
C ASP A 80 -1.17 5.25 1.51
N ILE A 81 -2.22 4.64 0.97
CA ILE A 81 -2.64 4.80 -0.42
C ILE A 81 -4.03 5.44 -0.42
N ARG A 82 -4.12 6.67 -0.91
CA ARG A 82 -5.39 7.39 -1.04
C ARG A 82 -5.91 7.39 -2.47
N SER A 83 -4.99 7.49 -3.45
CA SER A 83 -5.30 7.44 -4.88
C SER A 83 -4.08 7.07 -5.71
N GLY A 84 -4.31 6.65 -6.96
CA GLY A 84 -3.27 6.44 -7.98
C GLY A 84 -2.52 5.12 -7.88
N ILE A 85 -2.83 4.25 -6.91
CA ILE A 85 -2.25 2.91 -6.77
C ILE A 85 -3.39 1.92 -6.54
N ASP A 86 -3.54 0.97 -7.44
CA ASP A 86 -4.59 -0.06 -7.40
C ASP A 86 -4.04 -1.43 -7.03
N THR A 87 -2.73 -1.63 -7.17
CA THR A 87 -2.09 -2.93 -6.96
C THR A 87 -0.80 -2.81 -6.16
N LEU A 88 -0.67 -3.67 -5.16
CA LEU A 88 0.58 -3.95 -4.46
C LEU A 88 1.13 -5.28 -4.97
N ILE A 89 2.33 -5.24 -5.57
CA ILE A 89 3.03 -6.43 -6.05
C ILE A 89 4.08 -6.83 -5.03
N LEU A 90 4.05 -8.10 -4.65
CA LEU A 90 5.06 -8.70 -3.78
C LEU A 90 6.01 -9.53 -4.63
N LYS A 91 7.32 -9.37 -4.42
CA LYS A 91 8.37 -10.19 -4.98
C LYS A 91 9.33 -10.60 -3.88
N GLY A 92 9.52 -11.91 -3.74
CA GLY A 92 10.31 -12.47 -2.67
C GLY A 92 9.72 -12.23 -1.28
N LYS A 93 10.55 -12.03 -0.27
CA LYS A 93 10.13 -11.92 1.13
C LYS A 93 10.06 -10.45 1.55
N ASN A 94 8.88 -10.00 1.93
CA ASN A 94 8.63 -8.62 2.34
C ASN A 94 8.14 -8.56 3.79
N GLU A 95 8.56 -7.56 4.52
CA GLU A 95 8.24 -7.37 5.93
C GLU A 95 7.81 -5.93 6.22
N ILE A 96 6.75 -5.77 6.99
CA ILE A 96 6.36 -4.49 7.60
C ILE A 96 6.30 -4.68 9.11
N LYS A 97 7.09 -3.90 9.82
CA LYS A 97 7.16 -3.95 11.29
C LYS A 97 7.37 -2.57 11.89
N TRP A 98 7.05 -2.43 13.16
CA TRP A 98 7.40 -1.25 13.96
C TRP A 98 8.72 -1.49 14.69
N ALA A 99 9.64 -0.52 14.62
CA ALA A 99 10.93 -0.59 15.30
C ALA A 99 10.77 -0.64 16.84
N ASP A 100 9.72 0.01 17.34
CA ASP A 100 9.31 -0.07 18.73
C ASP A 100 7.95 -0.77 18.82
N GLU A 101 7.93 -1.98 19.38
CA GLU A 101 6.73 -2.80 19.58
C GLU A 101 5.91 -2.39 20.81
N SER A 102 6.28 -1.29 21.51
CA SER A 102 5.48 -0.77 22.62
C SER A 102 4.10 -0.32 22.11
N ASP A 103 3.08 -0.52 22.96
CA ASP A 103 1.73 -0.10 22.61
C ASP A 103 1.66 1.39 22.26
N LYS A 104 0.98 1.74 21.18
CA LYS A 104 0.89 3.11 20.68
C LYS A 104 -0.42 3.78 21.12
N LYS A 105 -0.36 5.09 21.31
CA LYS A 105 -1.53 5.91 21.60
C LYS A 105 -2.12 6.54 20.33
N LYS A 106 -2.09 5.83 19.20
CA LYS A 106 -2.57 6.28 17.88
C LYS A 106 -3.10 5.08 17.11
N ASP A 107 -3.97 5.33 16.16
CA ASP A 107 -4.39 4.32 15.19
C ASP A 107 -3.21 3.91 14.31
N LEU A 108 -3.04 2.61 14.13
CA LEU A 108 -1.93 2.03 13.36
C LEU A 108 -2.46 1.27 12.15
N TYR A 109 -1.78 1.43 11.02
CA TYR A 109 -2.07 0.71 9.79
C TYR A 109 -0.77 0.25 9.14
N ALA A 110 -0.62 -1.05 8.89
CA ALA A 110 0.51 -1.47 8.06
C ALA A 110 0.24 -1.12 6.59
N ILE A 111 -0.96 -1.41 6.09
CA ILE A 111 -1.42 -0.99 4.77
C ILE A 111 -2.79 -0.35 4.90
N SER A 112 -2.91 0.89 4.45
CA SER A 112 -4.17 1.62 4.32
C SER A 112 -4.40 1.96 2.86
N ALA A 113 -5.44 1.38 2.24
CA ALA A 113 -5.78 1.61 0.84
C ALA A 113 -7.24 2.07 0.72
N SER A 114 -7.43 3.29 0.22
CA SER A 114 -8.76 3.87 0.03
C SER A 114 -9.40 3.53 -1.33
N SER A 115 -8.70 2.77 -2.18
CA SER A 115 -9.21 2.32 -3.47
C SER A 115 -10.47 1.47 -3.30
N SER A 116 -11.41 1.63 -4.23
CA SER A 116 -12.63 0.82 -4.31
C SER A 116 -12.36 -0.64 -4.70
N SER A 117 -11.16 -0.94 -5.21
CA SER A 117 -10.69 -2.28 -5.52
C SER A 117 -9.18 -2.30 -5.41
N PHE A 118 -8.65 -2.90 -4.35
CA PHE A 118 -7.21 -2.97 -4.11
C PHE A 118 -6.72 -4.41 -4.21
N LEU A 119 -5.67 -4.63 -5.00
CA LEU A 119 -5.11 -5.95 -5.23
C LEU A 119 -3.75 -6.08 -4.56
N ILE A 120 -3.58 -7.10 -3.72
CA ILE A 120 -2.28 -7.56 -3.23
C ILE A 120 -1.96 -8.87 -3.96
N LYS A 121 -0.83 -8.93 -4.67
CA LYS A 121 -0.47 -10.12 -5.42
C LYS A 121 1.01 -10.42 -5.43
N GLY A 122 1.34 -11.71 -5.51
CA GLY A 122 2.65 -12.23 -5.91
C GLY A 122 2.59 -12.92 -7.26
N ASN A 123 3.71 -13.49 -7.69
CA ASN A 123 3.79 -14.40 -8.84
C ASN A 123 3.52 -15.84 -8.39
N SER A 124 3.83 -16.16 -7.13
CA SER A 124 3.61 -17.47 -6.51
C SER A 124 3.40 -17.31 -5.00
N ARG A 125 3.08 -18.41 -4.32
CA ARG A 125 2.99 -18.43 -2.84
C ARG A 125 4.33 -18.25 -2.12
N GLU A 126 5.45 -18.28 -2.84
CA GLU A 126 6.77 -17.98 -2.29
C GLU A 126 6.97 -16.48 -2.08
N ASP A 127 6.27 -15.66 -2.86
CA ASP A 127 6.21 -14.23 -2.62
C ASP A 127 5.36 -13.95 -1.38
N SER A 128 5.95 -13.28 -0.41
CA SER A 128 5.32 -13.16 0.91
C SER A 128 5.34 -11.74 1.47
N LEU A 129 4.37 -11.49 2.33
CA LEU A 129 4.30 -10.30 3.17
C LEU A 129 4.09 -10.72 4.62
N THR A 130 5.04 -10.39 5.47
CA THR A 130 4.92 -10.52 6.92
C THR A 130 4.63 -9.17 7.53
N VAL A 131 3.58 -9.07 8.33
CA VAL A 131 3.19 -7.85 9.04
C VAL A 131 3.21 -8.11 10.53
N THR A 132 4.01 -7.32 11.26
CA THR A 132 4.00 -7.31 12.72
C THR A 132 3.58 -5.93 13.22
N LEU A 133 2.38 -5.85 13.78
CA LEU A 133 1.78 -4.62 14.27
C LEU A 133 1.76 -4.63 15.80
N PRO A 134 2.31 -3.59 16.47
CA PRO A 134 2.19 -3.47 17.93
C PRO A 134 0.73 -3.24 18.34
N GLY A 135 0.42 -3.58 19.57
CA GLY A 135 -0.87 -3.27 20.14
C GLY A 135 -1.09 -1.77 20.36
N THR A 136 -2.30 -1.38 20.66
CA THR A 136 -2.67 -0.01 21.01
C THR A 136 -2.92 0.14 22.51
N LYS A 137 -2.59 1.34 23.06
CA LYS A 137 -2.84 1.72 24.45
C LYS A 137 -3.97 2.73 24.53
N GLY A 138 -4.97 2.43 25.37
CA GLY A 138 -6.05 3.36 25.69
C GLY A 138 -7.29 3.17 24.83
N GLY A 139 -8.42 3.68 25.31
CA GLY A 139 -9.70 3.53 24.65
C GLY A 139 -9.74 4.16 23.26
N TYR A 140 -10.41 3.50 22.33
CA TYR A 140 -10.71 4.00 20.98
C TYR A 140 -9.54 4.09 19.98
N MET A 141 -8.40 3.46 20.25
CA MET A 141 -7.30 3.37 19.28
C MET A 141 -7.37 2.03 18.55
N TYR A 142 -7.16 2.05 17.23
CA TYR A 142 -7.29 0.89 16.36
C TYR A 142 -5.95 0.44 15.81
N ALA A 143 -5.76 -0.87 15.66
CA ALA A 143 -4.62 -1.44 14.95
C ALA A 143 -5.14 -2.31 13.79
N TYR A 144 -4.96 -1.84 12.58
CA TYR A 144 -5.34 -2.52 11.36
C TYR A 144 -4.10 -2.92 10.57
N ALA A 145 -3.84 -4.21 10.42
CA ALA A 145 -2.70 -4.59 9.59
C ALA A 145 -2.96 -4.26 8.12
N ILE A 146 -4.10 -4.66 7.58
CA ILE A 146 -4.52 -4.28 6.24
C ILE A 146 -5.92 -3.68 6.31
N SER A 147 -6.08 -2.44 5.85
CA SER A 147 -7.38 -1.77 5.73
C SER A 147 -7.60 -1.35 4.29
N MET A 148 -8.69 -1.78 3.69
CA MET A 148 -9.04 -1.48 2.30
C MET A 148 -10.54 -1.25 2.11
N GLY A 149 -10.93 -0.60 1.03
CA GLY A 149 -12.33 -0.43 0.63
C GLY A 149 -12.96 -1.77 0.26
N SER A 150 -12.47 -2.37 -0.81
CA SER A 150 -12.68 -3.75 -1.23
C SER A 150 -11.38 -4.27 -1.84
N GLY A 151 -11.25 -5.57 -2.08
CA GLY A 151 -10.00 -6.05 -2.68
C GLY A 151 -9.84 -7.55 -2.80
N GLU A 152 -8.65 -7.91 -3.24
CA GLU A 152 -8.26 -9.30 -3.45
C GLU A 152 -6.82 -9.53 -2.99
N ILE A 153 -6.55 -10.70 -2.41
CA ILE A 153 -5.19 -11.21 -2.18
C ILE A 153 -5.03 -12.47 -3.01
N ARG A 154 -3.98 -12.52 -3.86
CA ARG A 154 -3.76 -13.68 -4.71
C ARG A 154 -2.29 -14.01 -4.97
N ASN A 155 -2.01 -15.30 -5.23
CA ASN A 155 -0.72 -15.83 -5.61
C ASN A 155 0.42 -15.40 -4.67
N CYS A 156 0.16 -15.29 -3.36
CA CYS A 156 1.16 -14.92 -2.37
C CYS A 156 0.85 -15.54 -1.01
N SER A 157 1.78 -15.43 -0.09
CA SER A 157 1.57 -15.73 1.33
C SER A 157 1.52 -14.45 2.15
N VAL A 158 0.55 -14.31 3.06
CA VAL A 158 0.42 -13.15 3.94
C VAL A 158 0.32 -13.63 5.38
N ASP A 159 1.32 -13.28 6.17
CA ASP A 159 1.41 -13.58 7.60
C ASP A 159 1.23 -12.30 8.40
N ILE A 160 0.17 -12.23 9.19
CA ILE A 160 -0.15 -11.06 9.99
C ILE A 160 -0.15 -11.42 11.46
N THR A 161 0.61 -10.67 12.24
CA THR A 161 0.56 -10.69 13.70
C THR A 161 0.22 -9.30 14.21
N VAL A 162 -0.95 -9.16 14.82
CA VAL A 162 -1.33 -7.97 15.57
C VAL A 162 -1.17 -8.30 17.04
N ILE A 163 -0.19 -7.66 17.68
CA ILE A 163 0.08 -7.86 19.12
C ILE A 163 -1.08 -7.23 19.88
N GLY A 164 -1.66 -7.96 20.84
CA GLY A 164 -2.77 -7.45 21.62
C GLY A 164 -2.40 -6.25 22.46
N GLY A 165 -3.26 -5.25 22.47
CA GLY A 165 -3.12 -4.07 23.33
C GLY A 165 -3.57 -4.33 24.77
N MET A 166 -3.45 -3.31 25.65
CA MET A 166 -3.98 -3.37 27.02
C MET A 166 -5.51 -3.45 27.03
N GLN A 167 -6.06 -3.89 28.16
CA GLN A 167 -7.51 -3.81 28.42
C GLN A 167 -8.05 -2.41 28.11
N ASN A 168 -9.16 -2.34 27.38
CA ASN A 168 -9.78 -1.12 26.85
C ASN A 168 -9.07 -0.48 25.64
N ALA A 169 -8.19 -1.17 24.94
CA ALA A 169 -7.78 -0.77 23.60
C ALA A 169 -8.97 -0.89 22.62
N GLY A 170 -8.93 -0.12 21.55
CA GLY A 170 -9.83 -0.30 20.41
C GLY A 170 -9.60 -1.64 19.71
N ASP A 171 -10.28 -1.83 18.58
CA ASP A 171 -10.21 -3.09 17.85
C ASP A 171 -8.82 -3.32 17.25
N ASN A 172 -8.31 -4.53 17.44
CA ASN A 172 -7.15 -5.05 16.74
C ASN A 172 -7.65 -5.97 15.62
N VAL A 173 -7.33 -5.64 14.37
CA VAL A 173 -7.87 -6.32 13.21
C VAL A 173 -6.76 -6.66 12.22
N ALA A 174 -6.67 -7.91 11.82
CA ALA A 174 -5.71 -8.32 10.79
C ALA A 174 -6.07 -7.73 9.42
N ILE A 175 -7.31 -7.91 8.97
CA ILE A 175 -7.79 -7.38 7.68
C ILE A 175 -9.15 -6.73 7.89
N ARG A 176 -9.25 -5.45 7.52
CA ARG A 176 -10.50 -4.69 7.49
C ARG A 176 -10.90 -4.39 6.06
N VAL A 177 -12.13 -4.73 5.72
CA VAL A 177 -12.76 -4.34 4.45
C VAL A 177 -13.94 -3.44 4.79
N SER A 178 -13.91 -2.19 4.33
CA SER A 178 -14.91 -1.20 4.73
C SER A 178 -16.12 -1.15 3.80
N HIS A 179 -15.95 -1.48 2.53
CA HIS A 179 -17.01 -1.45 1.52
C HIS A 179 -16.78 -2.57 0.49
N GLY A 180 -17.83 -3.32 0.17
CA GLY A 180 -17.76 -4.28 -0.93
C GLY A 180 -17.18 -5.64 -0.57
N ASN A 181 -16.57 -6.30 -1.55
CA ASN A 181 -16.17 -7.70 -1.46
C ASN A 181 -14.66 -7.86 -1.21
N PHE A 182 -14.32 -8.88 -0.45
CA PHE A 182 -12.94 -9.35 -0.29
C PHE A 182 -12.80 -10.76 -0.86
N LYS A 183 -11.76 -10.97 -1.65
CA LYS A 183 -11.47 -12.27 -2.28
C LYS A 183 -10.07 -12.75 -1.92
N ILE A 184 -9.96 -14.05 -1.74
CA ILE A 184 -8.67 -14.75 -1.56
C ILE A 184 -8.60 -15.78 -2.68
N LYS A 185 -7.53 -15.72 -3.49
CA LYS A 185 -7.33 -16.64 -4.60
C LYS A 185 -5.90 -17.12 -4.66
N ASP A 186 -5.72 -18.43 -4.59
CA ASP A 186 -4.40 -19.08 -4.67
C ASP A 186 -3.37 -18.48 -3.69
N ALA A 187 -3.84 -18.01 -2.52
CA ALA A 187 -3.04 -17.36 -1.49
C ALA A 187 -3.10 -18.14 -0.16
N ALA A 188 -2.04 -18.01 0.64
CA ALA A 188 -2.03 -18.46 2.02
C ALA A 188 -2.16 -17.26 2.96
N LEU A 189 -3.10 -17.32 3.90
CA LEU A 189 -3.26 -16.33 4.95
C LEU A 189 -3.07 -16.96 6.31
N ASN A 190 -2.17 -16.38 7.11
CA ASN A 190 -1.95 -16.77 8.48
C ASN A 190 -2.15 -15.53 9.36
N LEU A 191 -3.24 -15.49 10.10
CA LEU A 191 -3.69 -14.31 10.83
C LEU A 191 -3.70 -14.59 12.33
N THR A 192 -2.90 -13.83 13.08
CA THR A 192 -2.83 -13.88 14.53
C THR A 192 -3.17 -12.51 15.10
N VAL A 193 -4.23 -12.43 15.90
CA VAL A 193 -4.68 -11.18 16.52
C VAL A 193 -4.83 -11.39 18.02
N GLY A 194 -4.40 -10.39 18.79
CA GLY A 194 -4.62 -10.37 20.23
C GLY A 194 -3.62 -11.16 21.05
N LYS A 195 -2.42 -11.51 20.53
CA LYS A 195 -1.34 -12.02 21.40
C LYS A 195 -0.80 -10.88 22.24
N ASP A 196 -0.72 -11.10 23.55
CA ASP A 196 0.11 -10.25 24.37
C ASP A 196 1.60 -10.53 24.07
N ARG A 197 2.48 -9.68 24.59
CA ARG A 197 3.94 -9.83 24.38
C ARG A 197 4.52 -11.12 24.95
N LYS A 198 3.76 -11.84 25.79
CA LYS A 198 4.13 -13.12 26.37
C LYS A 198 3.60 -14.30 25.54
N GLY A 199 2.93 -14.02 24.41
CA GLY A 199 2.38 -15.03 23.51
C GLY A 199 1.00 -15.56 23.90
N ASN A 200 0.35 -14.98 24.91
CA ASN A 200 -1.00 -15.37 25.30
C ASN A 200 -2.01 -14.75 24.35
N VAL A 201 -2.90 -15.56 23.79
CA VAL A 201 -4.01 -15.08 22.96
C VAL A 201 -4.98 -14.31 23.85
N GLN A 202 -5.16 -13.02 23.60
CA GLN A 202 -6.26 -12.27 24.18
C GLN A 202 -7.52 -12.59 23.37
N ASN A 203 -8.59 -12.98 24.01
CA ASN A 203 -9.85 -13.29 23.33
C ASN A 203 -10.27 -12.10 22.45
N ALA A 204 -10.18 -12.28 21.15
CA ALA A 204 -10.82 -11.39 20.21
C ALA A 204 -12.33 -11.47 20.44
N LYS A 205 -12.95 -10.33 20.68
CA LYS A 205 -14.41 -10.19 20.69
C LYS A 205 -14.89 -9.97 19.28
#